data_cbf692daaab9b4d445da7e138bca4ab1
#
_entry.id   cbf692daaab9b4d445da7e138bca4ab1
#
_cell.length_a   1.000
_cell.length_b   1.000
_cell.length_c   1.000
_cell.angle_alpha   90.00
_cell.angle_beta   90.00
_cell.angle_gamma   90.00
#
_symmetry.space_group_name_H-M   'P 1'
#
loop_
_entity.id
_entity.type
_entity.pdbx_description
1 polymer ?
#
loop_
_entity_poly.entity_id
_entity_poly.type
_entity_poly.pdbx_seq_one_letter_code
_entity_poly.pdbx_strand_id
1 'polypeptide(L)'
;MIEIKHLSKTFQMKDGAVNALKDIDLTIPDGSIYGIIGMSGAGKSTLVRCLNYLEKPTTGTVVVEDQDLSTLTEAELRKVRTGIAMIFQHFNLLMQKNVMDNVCFPLRIAGVSKADARKR
;
A
#
# COMPACT_ATOMS: atom_id res chain seq x y z
N MET A 1 0.74 13.89 4.10
CA MET A 1 0.32 14.15 2.69
C MET A 1 0.78 13.01 1.80
N ILE A 2 0.00 12.62 0.78
CA ILE A 2 0.42 11.67 -0.25
C ILE A 2 0.43 12.39 -1.59
N GLU A 3 1.52 12.30 -2.34
CA GLU A 3 1.68 12.92 -3.64
C GLU A 3 2.13 11.89 -4.66
N ILE A 4 1.47 11.86 -5.82
CA ILE A 4 1.80 11.01 -6.95
C ILE A 4 2.11 11.91 -8.14
N LYS A 5 3.21 11.64 -8.84
CA LYS A 5 3.61 12.39 -10.05
C LYS A 5 3.94 11.44 -11.18
N HIS A 6 3.23 11.63 -12.31
CA HIS A 6 3.45 10.90 -13.57
C HIS A 6 3.43 9.38 -13.40
N LEU A 7 2.56 8.88 -12.47
CA LEU A 7 2.52 7.47 -12.13
C LEU A 7 1.95 6.65 -13.28
N SER A 8 2.73 5.70 -13.76
CA SER A 8 2.26 4.68 -14.70
C SER A 8 2.59 3.28 -14.20
N LYS A 9 1.71 2.32 -14.47
CA LYS A 9 1.93 0.91 -14.19
C LYS A 9 1.53 0.04 -15.35
N THR A 10 2.49 -0.70 -15.87
CA THR A 10 2.31 -1.69 -16.93
C THR A 10 2.67 -3.06 -16.43
N PHE A 11 1.79 -4.03 -16.59
CA PHE A 11 2.04 -5.44 -16.32
C PHE A 11 2.40 -6.16 -17.62
N GLN A 12 3.52 -6.88 -17.60
CA GLN A 12 3.90 -7.76 -18.70
C GLN A 12 3.19 -9.10 -18.53
N MET A 13 2.42 -9.50 -19.51
CA MET A 13 1.73 -10.79 -19.58
C MET A 13 2.28 -11.64 -20.73
N LYS A 14 1.97 -12.94 -20.74
CA LYS A 14 2.39 -13.83 -21.84
C LYS A 14 1.86 -13.38 -23.19
N ASP A 15 0.67 -12.81 -23.21
CA ASP A 15 -0.05 -12.39 -24.42
C ASP A 15 0.03 -10.88 -24.70
N GLY A 16 0.97 -10.16 -24.05
CA GLY A 16 1.16 -8.72 -24.26
C GLY A 16 1.30 -7.93 -22.96
N ALA A 17 1.26 -6.61 -23.07
CA ALA A 17 1.38 -5.68 -21.96
C ALA A 17 0.01 -5.05 -21.63
N VAL A 18 -0.32 -4.96 -20.35
CA VAL A 18 -1.52 -4.29 -19.86
C VAL A 18 -1.13 -3.03 -19.09
N ASN A 19 -1.53 -1.88 -19.60
CA ASN A 19 -1.35 -0.60 -18.94
C ASN A 19 -2.48 -0.39 -17.90
N ALA A 20 -2.21 -0.74 -16.65
CA ALA A 20 -3.19 -0.63 -15.57
C ALA A 20 -3.36 0.83 -15.08
N LEU A 21 -2.29 1.61 -15.10
CA LEU A 21 -2.28 3.03 -14.76
C LEU A 21 -1.49 3.78 -15.83
N LYS A 22 -1.93 4.98 -16.19
CA LYS A 22 -1.31 5.80 -17.21
C LYS A 22 -1.23 7.25 -16.78
N ASP A 23 -0.04 7.74 -16.53
CA ASP A 23 0.31 9.15 -16.27
C ASP A 23 -0.63 9.83 -15.26
N ILE A 24 -0.69 9.27 -14.05
CA ILE A 24 -1.56 9.75 -12.98
C ILE A 24 -0.81 10.74 -12.10
N ASP A 25 -1.39 11.93 -11.96
CA ASP A 25 -0.99 12.95 -10.99
C ASP A 25 -2.10 13.10 -9.95
N LEU A 26 -1.73 13.06 -8.66
CA LEU A 26 -2.69 13.11 -7.57
C LEU A 26 -2.03 13.60 -6.29
N THR A 27 -2.73 14.49 -5.58
CA THR A 27 -2.34 14.91 -4.22
C THR A 27 -3.48 14.64 -3.25
N ILE A 28 -3.19 13.91 -2.18
CA ILE A 28 -4.12 13.64 -1.09
C ILE A 28 -3.64 14.39 0.15
N PRO A 29 -4.35 15.45 0.57
CA PRO A 29 -3.99 16.22 1.77
C PRO A 29 -4.10 15.39 3.05
N ASP A 30 -3.34 15.77 4.07
CA ASP A 30 -3.46 15.20 5.39
C ASP A 30 -4.86 15.41 5.98
N GLY A 31 -5.34 14.44 6.74
CA GLY A 31 -6.64 14.47 7.39
C GLY A 31 -7.85 14.40 6.45
N SER A 32 -7.62 14.24 5.13
CA SER A 32 -8.71 14.14 4.16
C SER A 32 -9.23 12.70 4.04
N ILE A 33 -10.51 12.57 3.65
CA ILE A 33 -11.09 11.33 3.15
C ILE A 33 -11.16 11.45 1.63
N TYR A 34 -10.43 10.60 0.93
CA TYR A 34 -10.32 10.63 -0.53
C TYR A 34 -10.98 9.41 -1.17
N GLY A 35 -11.94 9.62 -2.06
CA GLY A 35 -12.68 8.56 -2.76
C GLY A 35 -12.12 8.30 -4.16
N ILE A 36 -11.82 7.02 -4.45
CA ILE A 36 -11.42 6.57 -5.79
C ILE A 36 -12.55 5.73 -6.37
N ILE A 37 -13.21 6.24 -7.40
CA ILE A 37 -14.33 5.58 -8.08
C ILE A 37 -13.94 5.16 -9.50
N GLY A 38 -14.63 4.18 -10.05
CA GLY A 38 -14.42 3.69 -11.41
C GLY A 38 -14.96 2.27 -11.59
N MET A 39 -15.10 1.85 -12.83
CA MET A 39 -15.57 0.52 -13.21
C MET A 39 -14.62 -0.59 -12.69
N SER A 40 -15.10 -1.83 -12.69
CA SER A 40 -14.24 -3.00 -12.42
C SER A 40 -13.12 -3.03 -13.47
N GLY A 41 -11.90 -3.34 -13.03
CA GLY A 41 -10.72 -3.35 -13.91
C GLY A 41 -10.10 -1.96 -14.21
N ALA A 42 -10.67 -0.86 -13.74
CA ALA A 42 -10.15 0.50 -14.00
C ALA A 42 -8.81 0.84 -13.30
N GLY A 43 -8.15 -0.12 -12.65
CA GLY A 43 -6.85 0.11 -12.01
C GLY A 43 -6.90 0.61 -10.56
N LYS A 44 -8.08 0.78 -9.94
CA LYS A 44 -8.21 1.30 -8.56
C LYS A 44 -7.36 0.55 -7.54
N SER A 45 -7.44 -0.77 -7.52
CA SER A 45 -6.64 -1.60 -6.59
C SER A 45 -5.15 -1.53 -6.89
N THR A 46 -4.77 -1.37 -8.15
CA THR A 46 -3.37 -1.17 -8.56
C THR A 46 -2.87 0.18 -8.04
N LEU A 47 -3.67 1.24 -8.17
CA LEU A 47 -3.32 2.57 -7.65
C LEU A 47 -3.11 2.51 -6.13
N VAL A 48 -4.06 1.95 -5.37
CA VAL A 48 -3.92 1.80 -3.91
C VAL A 48 -2.67 1.00 -3.53
N ARG A 49 -2.33 -0.05 -4.29
CA ARG A 49 -1.10 -0.82 -4.05
C ARG A 49 0.18 -0.05 -4.42
N CYS A 50 0.11 0.88 -5.35
CA CYS A 50 1.23 1.78 -5.63
C CYS A 50 1.43 2.79 -4.52
N LEU A 51 0.35 3.30 -3.87
CA LEU A 51 0.43 4.26 -2.77
C LEU A 51 1.23 3.74 -1.57
N ASN A 52 1.13 2.46 -1.26
CA ASN A 52 1.90 1.81 -0.18
C ASN A 52 3.11 1.02 -0.70
N TYR A 53 3.44 1.18 -1.98
CA TYR A 53 4.56 0.54 -2.67
C TYR A 53 4.57 -0.99 -2.57
N LEU A 54 3.39 -1.62 -2.35
CA LEU A 54 3.22 -3.07 -2.53
C LEU A 54 3.31 -3.46 -4.00
N GLU A 55 2.92 -2.54 -4.89
CA GLU A 55 3.12 -2.64 -6.33
C GLU A 55 4.04 -1.51 -6.77
N LYS A 56 5.21 -1.85 -7.25
CA LYS A 56 6.18 -0.86 -7.72
C LYS A 56 5.71 -0.22 -9.03
N PRO A 57 5.63 1.11 -9.12
CA PRO A 57 5.34 1.80 -10.39
C PRO A 57 6.32 1.41 -11.49
N THR A 58 5.86 1.45 -12.75
CA THR A 58 6.75 1.33 -13.92
C THR A 58 7.49 2.65 -14.14
N THR A 59 6.77 3.76 -14.01
CA THR A 59 7.34 5.12 -14.06
C THR A 59 6.61 6.02 -13.07
N GLY A 60 7.18 7.18 -12.77
CA GLY A 60 6.63 8.15 -11.85
C GLY A 60 7.06 7.92 -10.41
N THR A 61 6.62 8.80 -9.53
CA THR A 61 7.01 8.83 -8.12
C THR A 61 5.79 8.79 -7.20
N VAL A 62 5.98 8.20 -6.03
CA VAL A 62 5.03 8.19 -4.92
C VAL A 62 5.73 8.75 -3.70
N VAL A 63 5.26 9.87 -3.20
CA VAL A 63 5.79 10.54 -2.01
C VAL A 63 4.78 10.42 -0.88
N VAL A 64 5.20 9.94 0.26
CA VAL A 64 4.38 9.80 1.47
C VAL A 64 5.13 10.47 2.62
N GLU A 65 4.50 11.44 3.29
CA GLU A 65 5.11 12.21 4.39
C GLU A 65 6.49 12.75 4.00
N ASP A 66 6.58 13.39 2.84
CA ASP A 66 7.79 13.98 2.25
C ASP A 66 8.90 12.96 1.90
N GLN A 67 8.60 11.66 1.93
CA GLN A 67 9.53 10.60 1.53
C GLN A 67 9.16 10.01 0.18
N ASP A 68 10.06 10.10 -0.80
CA ASP A 68 9.91 9.40 -2.08
C ASP A 68 10.18 7.90 -1.88
N LEU A 69 9.12 7.09 -2.03
CA LEU A 69 9.18 5.65 -1.81
C LEU A 69 10.08 4.92 -2.81
N SER A 70 10.36 5.53 -3.97
CA SER A 70 11.22 4.94 -5.01
C SER A 70 12.69 4.88 -4.60
N THR A 71 13.10 5.75 -3.68
CA THR A 71 14.50 5.87 -3.22
C THR A 71 14.80 4.98 -2.01
N LEU A 72 13.76 4.40 -1.40
CA LEU A 72 13.88 3.65 -0.16
C LEU A 72 14.31 2.20 -0.41
N THR A 73 15.10 1.67 0.50
CA THR A 73 15.40 0.24 0.58
C THR A 73 14.17 -0.55 1.06
N GLU A 74 14.15 -1.87 0.84
CA GLU A 74 13.06 -2.72 1.33
C GLU A 74 12.89 -2.67 2.87
N ALA A 75 13.96 -2.46 3.62
CA ALA A 75 13.89 -2.30 5.07
C ALA A 75 13.18 -0.99 5.47
N GLU A 76 13.50 0.10 4.80
CA GLU A 76 12.87 1.41 4.99
C GLU A 76 11.41 1.40 4.53
N LEU A 77 11.09 0.78 3.38
CA LEU A 77 9.72 0.59 2.91
C LEU A 77 8.87 -0.19 3.93
N ARG A 78 9.42 -1.25 4.55
CA ARG A 78 8.72 -1.97 5.63
C ARG A 78 8.42 -1.04 6.81
N LYS A 79 9.34 -0.17 7.16
CA LYS A 79 9.15 0.81 8.24
C LYS A 79 8.05 1.83 7.89
N VAL A 80 8.06 2.38 6.68
CA VAL A 80 6.99 3.28 6.20
C VAL A 80 5.63 2.56 6.22
N ARG A 81 5.58 1.32 5.75
CA ARG A 81 4.33 0.51 5.75
C ARG A 81 3.76 0.23 7.14
N THR A 82 4.54 0.35 8.22
CA THR A 82 3.96 0.23 9.58
C THR A 82 3.03 1.40 9.92
N GLY A 83 3.19 2.55 9.26
CA GLY A 83 2.30 3.71 9.38
C GLY A 83 1.10 3.69 8.43
N ILE A 84 1.04 2.73 7.48
CA ILE A 84 -0.02 2.66 6.46
C ILE A 84 -0.87 1.42 6.70
N ALA A 85 -2.10 1.60 7.20
CA ALA A 85 -3.04 0.49 7.31
C ALA A 85 -3.74 0.24 5.96
N MET A 86 -3.95 -1.02 5.61
CA MET A 86 -4.67 -1.43 4.40
C MET A 86 -5.73 -2.49 4.71
N ILE A 87 -6.96 -2.25 4.26
CA ILE A 87 -8.03 -3.24 4.28
C ILE A 87 -8.07 -3.89 2.89
N PHE A 88 -7.80 -5.19 2.85
CA PHE A 88 -7.79 -5.95 1.60
C PHE A 88 -9.19 -6.45 1.23
N GLN A 89 -9.42 -6.73 -0.05
CA GLN A 89 -10.68 -7.35 -0.53
C GLN A 89 -10.89 -8.78 0.00
N HIS A 90 -9.80 -9.50 0.26
CA HIS A 90 -9.81 -10.82 0.90
C HIS A 90 -9.36 -10.68 2.35
N PHE A 91 -9.73 -11.66 3.18
CA PHE A 91 -9.45 -11.62 4.63
C PHE A 91 -7.95 -11.52 4.97
N ASN A 92 -7.08 -12.09 4.13
CA ASN A 92 -5.62 -12.07 4.30
C ASN A 92 -5.14 -12.48 5.71
N LEU A 93 -5.85 -13.44 6.30
CA LEU A 93 -5.52 -13.96 7.62
C LEU A 93 -4.33 -14.92 7.54
N LEU A 94 -3.51 -14.88 8.57
CA LEU A 94 -2.47 -15.88 8.79
C LEU A 94 -3.14 -17.16 9.30
N MET A 95 -3.36 -18.12 8.41
CA MET A 95 -4.11 -19.34 8.68
C MET A 95 -3.47 -20.23 9.75
N GLN A 96 -2.14 -20.12 9.97
CA GLN A 96 -1.43 -20.82 11.04
C GLN A 96 -1.52 -20.11 12.40
N LYS A 97 -2.24 -19.00 12.48
CA LYS A 97 -2.42 -18.20 13.69
C LYS A 97 -3.89 -18.22 14.14
N ASN A 98 -4.11 -18.17 15.44
CA ASN A 98 -5.44 -17.99 15.98
C ASN A 98 -5.93 -16.54 15.81
N VAL A 99 -7.19 -16.26 16.16
CA VAL A 99 -7.81 -14.95 16.02
C VAL A 99 -7.02 -13.88 16.77
N MET A 100 -6.69 -14.13 18.05
CA MET A 100 -5.93 -13.17 18.87
C MET A 100 -4.56 -12.84 18.26
N ASP A 101 -3.85 -13.83 17.77
CA ASP A 101 -2.53 -13.63 17.16
C ASP A 101 -2.64 -12.89 15.81
N ASN A 102 -3.72 -13.06 15.04
CA ASN A 102 -3.99 -12.26 13.84
C ASN A 102 -4.28 -10.80 14.19
N VAL A 103 -5.16 -10.55 15.17
CA VAL A 103 -5.50 -9.19 15.63
C VAL A 103 -4.28 -8.45 16.20
N CYS A 104 -3.46 -9.14 16.99
CA CYS A 104 -2.25 -8.56 17.59
C CYS A 104 -1.07 -8.45 16.61
N PHE A 105 -1.15 -9.03 15.41
CA PHE A 105 -0.03 -9.14 14.49
C PHE A 105 0.59 -7.77 14.09
N PRO A 106 -0.20 -6.74 13.72
CA PRO A 106 0.34 -5.42 13.40
C PRO A 106 1.13 -4.79 14.56
N LEU A 107 0.62 -4.91 15.79
CA LEU A 107 1.30 -4.39 16.98
C LEU A 107 2.64 -5.10 17.24
N ARG A 108 2.69 -6.39 16.99
CA ARG A 108 3.92 -7.18 17.13
C ARG A 108 4.97 -6.82 16.08
N ILE A 109 4.55 -6.55 14.84
CA ILE A 109 5.46 -6.04 13.79
C ILE A 109 6.02 -4.67 14.21
N ALA A 110 5.19 -3.82 14.85
CA ALA A 110 5.61 -2.52 15.37
C ALA A 110 6.47 -2.63 16.66
N GLY A 111 6.87 -3.85 17.09
CA GLY A 111 7.76 -4.05 18.22
C GLY A 111 7.06 -4.09 19.59
N VAL A 112 5.73 -4.07 19.64
CA VAL A 112 4.98 -4.18 20.91
C VAL A 112 5.08 -5.59 21.47
N SER A 113 5.30 -5.72 22.78
CA SER A 113 5.38 -7.02 23.44
C SER A 113 4.08 -7.82 23.28
N LYS A 114 4.16 -9.16 23.34
CA LYS A 114 2.97 -10.03 23.22
C LYS A 114 1.94 -9.75 24.32
N ALA A 115 2.42 -9.46 25.53
CA ALA A 115 1.56 -9.15 26.68
C ALA A 115 0.80 -7.84 26.48
N ASP A 116 1.50 -6.79 26.03
CA ASP A 116 0.89 -5.47 25.81
C ASP A 116 -0.01 -5.45 24.58
N ALA A 117 0.37 -6.14 23.50
CA ALA A 117 -0.47 -6.27 22.31
C ALA A 117 -1.82 -6.95 22.58
N ARG A 118 -1.88 -7.85 23.59
CA ARG A 118 -3.13 -8.51 24.01
C ARG A 118 -4.02 -7.65 24.91
N LYS A 119 -3.45 -6.61 25.52
CA LYS A 119 -4.20 -5.68 26.40
C LYS A 119 -4.85 -4.54 25.62
N ARG A 120 -4.35 -4.21 24.44
CA ARG A 120 -4.88 -3.20 23.51
C ARG A 120 -5.98 -3.76 22.63
#